data_4ea0af33d6646323fb3c8214d377eda9
#
_entry.id   4ea0af33d6646323fb3c8214d377eda9
#
_cell.length_a   1.000
_cell.length_b   1.000
_cell.length_c   1.000
_cell.angle_alpha   90.00
_cell.angle_beta   90.00
_cell.angle_gamma   90.00
#
_symmetry.space_group_name_H-M   'P 1'
#
loop_
_entity.id
_entity.type
_entity.pdbx_description
1 polymer ?
#
loop_
_entity_poly.entity_id
_entity_poly.type
_entity_poly.pdbx_seq_one_letter_code
_entity_poly.pdbx_strand_id
1 'polypeptide(L)'
;MGGVLPVKADCLPFSQIPHTTRLFTDFLSYAPAVRAFYPRSPHLSEWLRSETGKVSYDASRRERVAGILERQNKSWDASQKTLANLERLRCGAAAVVTGQQVGLFGGPVFAIYKALTAVKLTEEATAAGVDAVPVFWLATYDHDLAEVNHVALPGPEGLLQTLTASSRGVTGGPVSAVHLGEEILPVVEQAASLLGDTEATTILRDSYRPGETLGTAFARLFTKVFAEWGVIVLDASDGELHRVAEPIYCAAVERAGELAAALIARGEALDAAGYHQQVKVAPSSVLVFTLRDGARTAIHHHDGREHEFAIGGDDDAEKISRAELLKRVQAAPEQFSPNVLLRPVVQDYLLPTLVYTGGAAEAAYFAQAGAVYEALAGRVTPIVPRYSATIVEAKMQRLLEKHGIRLTDVFSGPEGLRRKLAANSLPSDLQAAFESAKKSLDASLAAIQEKLAKLDRTLVDAAETSRSKMQHQFEKIYSQAARAELQKSELVARHADLLSQALYPEKGLQERGIGGMYFVAKYGREFLRQIYDSMRSDCHDHQIVEL
;
A
#
# COMPACT_ATOMS: atom_id res chain seq x y z
N MET A 1 4.91 25.16 27.23
CA MET A 1 4.45 23.76 27.21
C MET A 1 2.99 23.78 26.79
N GLY A 2 2.71 23.77 25.49
CA GLY A 2 1.36 23.62 24.98
C GLY A 2 1.02 22.12 25.08
N GLY A 3 0.03 21.79 25.92
CA GLY A 3 -0.46 20.42 26.00
C GLY A 3 -0.97 19.99 24.61
N VAL A 4 -0.36 18.97 24.03
CA VAL A 4 -0.86 18.32 22.81
C VAL A 4 -2.23 17.75 23.18
N LEU A 5 -3.29 18.26 22.55
CA LEU A 5 -4.62 17.68 22.69
C LEU A 5 -4.56 16.24 22.17
N PRO A 6 -5.20 15.28 22.84
CA PRO A 6 -5.22 13.91 22.38
C PRO A 6 -5.84 13.87 20.97
N VAL A 7 -5.11 13.29 20.03
CA VAL A 7 -5.57 13.09 18.65
C VAL A 7 -6.78 12.16 18.69
N LYS A 8 -7.91 12.62 18.14
CA LYS A 8 -9.11 11.78 18.03
C LYS A 8 -8.96 10.87 16.81
N ALA A 9 -9.11 9.58 17.02
CA ALA A 9 -9.08 8.58 15.95
C ALA A 9 -10.35 7.71 15.99
N ASP A 10 -11.16 7.82 14.94
CA ASP A 10 -12.36 7.00 14.74
C ASP A 10 -12.09 5.92 13.71
N CYS A 11 -12.70 4.73 13.85
CA CYS A 11 -12.57 3.64 12.89
C CYS A 11 -13.66 3.71 11.83
N LEU A 12 -13.27 3.60 10.57
CA LEU A 12 -14.15 3.52 9.41
C LEU A 12 -13.97 2.15 8.74
N PRO A 13 -15.00 1.29 8.75
CA PRO A 13 -14.90 -0.02 8.12
C PRO A 13 -14.47 0.05 6.65
N PHE A 14 -13.50 -0.78 6.26
CA PHE A 14 -13.06 -0.86 4.87
C PHE A 14 -14.19 -1.23 3.90
N SER A 15 -15.23 -1.90 4.37
CA SER A 15 -16.44 -2.19 3.60
C SER A 15 -17.21 -0.94 3.14
N GLN A 16 -16.96 0.22 3.77
CA GLN A 16 -17.53 1.52 3.38
C GLN A 16 -16.63 2.31 2.41
N ILE A 17 -15.42 1.81 2.14
CA ILE A 17 -14.45 2.44 1.24
C ILE A 17 -14.59 1.81 -0.14
N PRO A 18 -14.83 2.61 -1.19
CA PRO A 18 -14.96 2.11 -2.55
C PRO A 18 -13.73 1.29 -2.99
N HIS A 19 -13.97 0.30 -3.83
CA HIS A 19 -12.93 -0.57 -4.42
C HIS A 19 -12.18 -1.46 -3.41
N THR A 20 -12.62 -1.51 -2.16
CA THR A 20 -12.09 -2.50 -1.20
C THR A 20 -12.52 -3.91 -1.63
N THR A 21 -11.57 -4.83 -1.71
CA THR A 21 -11.84 -6.20 -2.17
C THR A 21 -12.45 -7.03 -1.04
N ARG A 22 -13.33 -7.98 -1.41
CA ARG A 22 -13.92 -8.92 -0.45
C ARG A 22 -12.84 -9.74 0.28
N LEU A 23 -11.79 -10.17 -0.42
CA LEU A 23 -10.68 -10.89 0.21
C LEU A 23 -10.09 -10.10 1.38
N PHE A 24 -9.89 -8.79 1.21
CA PHE A 24 -9.31 -7.97 2.27
C PHE A 24 -10.26 -7.77 3.45
N THR A 25 -11.55 -7.51 3.22
CA THR A 25 -12.52 -7.37 4.33
C THR A 25 -12.70 -8.67 5.11
N ASP A 26 -12.75 -9.80 4.40
CA ASP A 26 -12.84 -11.12 5.02
C ASP A 26 -11.54 -11.49 5.76
N PHE A 27 -10.38 -11.07 5.25
CA PHE A 27 -9.09 -11.21 5.95
C PHE A 27 -9.07 -10.40 7.25
N LEU A 28 -9.49 -9.13 7.25
CA LEU A 28 -9.52 -8.30 8.46
C LEU A 28 -10.39 -8.91 9.57
N SER A 29 -11.54 -9.49 9.20
CA SER A 29 -12.44 -10.17 10.15
C SER A 29 -12.04 -11.63 10.44
N TYR A 30 -11.00 -12.13 9.78
CA TYR A 30 -10.58 -13.54 9.80
C TYR A 30 -11.74 -14.52 9.58
N ALA A 31 -12.58 -14.21 8.59
CA ALA A 31 -13.74 -15.01 8.22
C ALA A 31 -13.36 -16.47 7.95
N PRO A 32 -14.25 -17.46 8.19
CA PRO A 32 -13.91 -18.88 7.99
C PRO A 32 -13.33 -19.22 6.63
N ALA A 33 -13.82 -18.56 5.56
CA ALA A 33 -13.37 -18.83 4.18
C ALA A 33 -11.92 -18.42 3.90
N VAL A 34 -11.36 -17.42 4.60
CA VAL A 34 -9.97 -16.97 4.37
C VAL A 34 -8.94 -17.79 5.15
N ARG A 35 -9.35 -18.58 6.14
CA ARG A 35 -8.44 -19.33 7.03
C ARG A 35 -7.62 -20.39 6.29
N ALA A 36 -8.08 -20.85 5.14
CA ALA A 36 -7.33 -21.75 4.26
C ALA A 36 -6.14 -21.05 3.58
N PHE A 37 -6.15 -19.73 3.49
CA PHE A 37 -5.14 -18.93 2.77
C PHE A 37 -4.20 -18.19 3.71
N TYR A 38 -4.59 -17.98 4.97
CA TYR A 38 -3.79 -17.28 5.98
C TYR A 38 -3.63 -18.14 7.23
N PRO A 39 -2.39 -18.50 7.61
CA PRO A 39 -2.13 -19.44 8.70
C PRO A 39 -2.47 -18.86 10.09
N ARG A 40 -2.58 -17.54 10.18
CA ARG A 40 -2.86 -16.81 11.42
C ARG A 40 -3.85 -15.68 11.16
N SER A 41 -4.55 -15.31 12.23
CA SER A 41 -5.43 -14.14 12.24
C SER A 41 -4.62 -12.85 12.03
N PRO A 42 -5.25 -11.76 11.54
CA PRO A 42 -4.59 -10.46 11.41
C PRO A 42 -4.22 -9.83 12.77
N HIS A 43 -4.68 -10.38 13.89
CA HIS A 43 -4.43 -9.87 15.23
C HIS A 43 -3.19 -10.52 15.84
N LEU A 44 -2.08 -9.78 15.90
CA LEU A 44 -0.77 -10.27 16.38
C LEU A 44 -0.88 -10.90 17.79
N SER A 45 -1.60 -10.27 18.70
CA SER A 45 -1.74 -10.70 20.10
C SER A 45 -2.34 -12.11 20.27
N GLU A 46 -3.17 -12.58 19.33
CA GLU A 46 -3.84 -13.89 19.43
C GLU A 46 -2.89 -15.07 19.26
N TRP A 47 -1.80 -14.90 18.50
CA TRP A 47 -0.92 -16.02 18.14
C TRP A 47 0.58 -15.77 18.42
N LEU A 48 0.97 -14.56 18.78
CA LEU A 48 2.37 -14.17 18.97
C LEU A 48 3.13 -15.15 19.87
N ARG A 49 2.57 -15.49 21.03
CA ARG A 49 3.19 -16.43 21.98
C ARG A 49 3.37 -17.84 21.40
N SER A 50 2.48 -18.26 20.48
CA SER A 50 2.56 -19.57 19.84
C SER A 50 3.58 -19.64 18.71
N GLU A 51 4.08 -18.51 18.24
CA GLU A 51 5.15 -18.41 17.24
C GLU A 51 6.55 -18.23 17.87
N THR A 52 6.61 -17.97 19.18
CA THR A 52 7.87 -17.89 19.91
C THR A 52 8.63 -19.21 19.76
N GLY A 53 9.88 -19.13 19.28
CA GLY A 53 10.73 -20.31 19.02
C GLY A 53 10.50 -21.00 17.66
N LYS A 54 9.48 -20.63 16.87
CA LYS A 54 9.26 -21.19 15.53
C LYS A 54 10.07 -20.49 14.44
N VAL A 55 10.59 -19.30 14.69
CA VAL A 55 11.50 -18.61 13.77
C VAL A 55 12.89 -19.18 13.94
N SER A 56 13.14 -20.33 13.29
CA SER A 56 14.49 -20.89 13.20
C SER A 56 15.27 -20.16 12.13
N TYR A 57 16.48 -19.72 12.43
CA TYR A 57 17.32 -18.98 11.50
C TYR A 57 18.80 -19.34 11.69
N ASP A 58 19.46 -19.64 10.60
CA ASP A 58 20.87 -20.05 10.59
C ASP A 58 21.79 -18.97 11.14
N ALA A 59 22.67 -19.31 12.08
CA ALA A 59 23.52 -18.37 12.78
C ALA A 59 24.57 -17.71 11.86
N SER A 60 25.15 -18.47 10.92
CA SER A 60 26.17 -17.95 10.01
C SER A 60 25.55 -16.99 8.98
N ARG A 61 24.35 -17.30 8.49
CA ARG A 61 23.57 -16.42 7.62
C ARG A 61 23.14 -15.15 8.36
N ARG A 62 22.74 -15.27 9.64
CA ARG A 62 22.40 -14.13 10.50
C ARG A 62 23.56 -13.14 10.59
N GLU A 63 24.74 -13.62 10.91
CA GLU A 63 25.94 -12.78 11.01
C GLU A 63 26.26 -12.08 9.68
N ARG A 64 26.21 -12.84 8.59
CA ARG A 64 26.48 -12.31 7.25
C ARG A 64 25.47 -11.24 6.84
N VAL A 65 24.17 -11.49 7.02
CA VAL A 65 23.12 -10.52 6.67
C VAL A 65 23.20 -9.30 7.58
N ALA A 66 23.38 -9.47 8.90
CA ALA A 66 23.54 -8.35 9.82
C ALA A 66 24.74 -7.46 9.43
N GLY A 67 25.87 -8.04 9.01
CA GLY A 67 27.02 -7.29 8.51
C GLY A 67 26.74 -6.49 7.25
N ILE A 68 25.98 -7.06 6.30
CA ILE A 68 25.53 -6.35 5.08
C ILE A 68 24.62 -5.17 5.45
N LEU A 69 23.62 -5.41 6.30
CA LEU A 69 22.69 -4.36 6.73
C LEU A 69 23.39 -3.25 7.51
N GLU A 70 24.37 -3.59 8.33
CA GLU A 70 25.18 -2.60 9.06
C GLU A 70 25.95 -1.70 8.09
N ARG A 71 26.58 -2.25 7.05
CA ARG A 71 27.26 -1.50 6.00
C ARG A 71 26.28 -0.57 5.27
N GLN A 72 25.11 -1.09 4.85
CA GLN A 72 24.08 -0.29 4.19
C GLN A 72 23.63 0.88 5.07
N ASN A 73 23.19 0.62 6.29
CA ASN A 73 22.65 1.64 7.18
C ASN A 73 23.70 2.67 7.61
N LYS A 74 24.96 2.26 7.82
CA LYS A 74 26.05 3.20 8.07
C LYS A 74 26.32 4.13 6.87
N SER A 75 26.20 3.63 5.64
CA SER A 75 26.38 4.44 4.43
C SER A 75 25.28 5.50 4.24
N TRP A 76 24.13 5.33 4.88
CA TRP A 76 23.00 6.24 4.88
C TRP A 76 22.88 7.09 6.15
N ASP A 77 23.93 7.15 6.95
CA ASP A 77 23.98 7.93 8.20
C ASP A 77 22.89 7.54 9.22
N ALA A 78 22.60 6.25 9.33
CA ALA A 78 21.59 5.73 10.26
C ALA A 78 21.90 6.07 11.72
N SER A 79 20.84 6.22 12.52
CA SER A 79 20.93 6.59 13.94
C SER A 79 21.56 5.50 14.81
N GLN A 80 22.05 5.90 15.99
CA GLN A 80 22.56 4.95 16.98
C GLN A 80 21.49 3.91 17.41
N LYS A 81 20.20 4.31 17.42
CA LYS A 81 19.09 3.38 17.72
C LYS A 81 18.93 2.33 16.61
N THR A 82 19.10 2.71 15.35
CA THR A 82 19.10 1.77 14.22
C THR A 82 20.28 0.79 14.33
N LEU A 83 21.47 1.28 14.65
CA LEU A 83 22.66 0.45 14.85
C LEU A 83 22.50 -0.50 16.04
N ALA A 84 21.88 -0.05 17.12
CA ALA A 84 21.55 -0.91 18.27
C ALA A 84 20.55 -2.01 17.90
N ASN A 85 19.55 -1.70 17.07
CA ASN A 85 18.61 -2.70 16.56
C ASN A 85 19.31 -3.71 15.61
N LEU A 86 20.27 -3.28 14.82
CA LEU A 86 21.09 -4.19 14.01
C LEU A 86 21.89 -5.16 14.88
N GLU A 87 22.44 -4.69 16.00
CA GLU A 87 23.12 -5.56 16.95
C GLU A 87 22.15 -6.56 17.61
N ARG A 88 20.95 -6.12 17.99
CA ARG A 88 19.90 -7.03 18.48
C ARG A 88 19.53 -8.09 17.43
N LEU A 89 19.40 -7.70 16.14
CA LEU A 89 19.16 -8.63 15.04
C LEU A 89 20.28 -9.66 14.93
N ARG A 90 21.55 -9.24 15.04
CA ARG A 90 22.74 -10.11 15.07
C ARG A 90 22.69 -11.08 16.23
N CYS A 91 22.33 -10.61 17.43
CA CYS A 91 22.28 -11.39 18.67
C CYS A 91 21.05 -12.30 18.82
N GLY A 92 20.10 -12.31 17.86
CA GLY A 92 19.01 -13.28 17.89
C GLY A 92 17.61 -12.71 17.77
N ALA A 93 17.43 -11.39 17.79
CA ALA A 93 16.12 -10.79 17.63
C ALA A 93 15.45 -11.22 16.30
N ALA A 94 14.12 -11.35 16.33
CA ALA A 94 13.32 -11.56 15.15
C ALA A 94 13.08 -10.23 14.39
N ALA A 95 12.66 -10.31 13.14
CA ALA A 95 12.34 -9.13 12.32
C ALA A 95 10.83 -8.97 12.15
N VAL A 96 10.31 -7.78 12.41
CA VAL A 96 9.01 -7.32 11.96
C VAL A 96 9.24 -6.56 10.67
N VAL A 97 8.77 -7.10 9.55
CA VAL A 97 9.14 -6.60 8.23
C VAL A 97 7.96 -5.92 7.55
N THR A 98 8.22 -4.81 6.94
CA THR A 98 7.37 -4.18 5.93
C THR A 98 8.22 -3.79 4.74
N GLY A 99 7.61 -3.48 3.60
CA GLY A 99 8.37 -3.06 2.43
C GLY A 99 7.57 -2.19 1.49
N GLN A 100 8.28 -1.41 0.67
CA GLN A 100 7.70 -0.55 -0.36
C GLN A 100 8.70 -0.28 -1.48
N GLN A 101 8.18 0.06 -2.66
CA GLN A 101 8.94 0.69 -3.74
C GLN A 101 9.43 2.08 -3.29
N VAL A 102 10.55 2.52 -3.87
CA VAL A 102 11.25 3.75 -3.47
C VAL A 102 10.69 4.98 -4.18
N GLY A 103 9.52 5.44 -3.77
CA GLY A 103 8.86 6.62 -4.33
C GLY A 103 9.63 7.92 -4.09
N LEU A 104 9.56 8.85 -5.06
CA LEU A 104 10.19 10.17 -4.97
C LEU A 104 9.83 10.86 -3.64
N PHE A 105 10.82 11.44 -2.96
CA PHE A 105 10.68 12.13 -1.68
C PHE A 105 9.97 11.31 -0.59
N GLY A 106 10.21 9.99 -0.55
CA GLY A 106 9.60 9.07 0.40
C GLY A 106 8.25 8.52 -0.05
N GLY A 107 7.74 8.95 -1.18
CA GLY A 107 6.46 8.50 -1.74
C GLY A 107 5.24 8.95 -0.93
N PRO A 108 4.08 8.35 -1.18
CA PRO A 108 2.83 8.62 -0.47
C PRO A 108 2.93 8.28 1.02
N VAL A 109 2.12 8.96 1.86
CA VAL A 109 2.20 8.87 3.33
C VAL A 109 2.01 7.46 3.88
N PHE A 110 1.36 6.55 3.14
CA PHE A 110 1.25 5.17 3.58
C PHE A 110 2.62 4.48 3.77
N ALA A 111 3.70 4.95 3.11
CA ALA A 111 5.05 4.43 3.36
C ALA A 111 5.51 4.73 4.80
N ILE A 112 5.17 5.92 5.31
CA ILE A 112 5.36 6.29 6.73
C ILE A 112 4.51 5.38 7.63
N TYR A 113 3.24 5.16 7.28
CA TYR A 113 2.35 4.29 8.06
C TYR A 113 2.87 2.85 8.14
N LYS A 114 3.43 2.32 7.05
CA LYS A 114 4.08 1.00 7.04
C LYS A 114 5.22 0.93 8.06
N ALA A 115 6.13 1.89 8.04
CA ALA A 115 7.27 1.92 8.95
C ALA A 115 6.81 2.03 10.41
N LEU A 116 5.88 2.93 10.72
CA LEU A 116 5.34 3.08 12.07
C LEU A 116 4.57 1.83 12.53
N THR A 117 3.84 1.15 11.63
CA THR A 117 3.20 -0.13 11.96
C THR A 117 4.23 -1.19 12.33
N ALA A 118 5.32 -1.31 11.57
CA ALA A 118 6.39 -2.25 11.90
C ALA A 118 7.02 -1.93 13.27
N VAL A 119 7.20 -0.66 13.61
CA VAL A 119 7.67 -0.24 14.94
C VAL A 119 6.66 -0.65 16.03
N LYS A 120 5.37 -0.36 15.83
CA LYS A 120 4.31 -0.69 16.80
C LYS A 120 4.24 -2.18 17.10
N LEU A 121 4.21 -2.99 16.04
CA LEU A 121 4.20 -4.46 16.15
C LEU A 121 5.49 -5.00 16.81
N THR A 122 6.63 -4.34 16.57
CA THR A 122 7.91 -4.68 17.22
C THR A 122 7.85 -4.43 18.73
N GLU A 123 7.28 -3.32 19.16
CA GLU A 123 7.12 -2.99 20.57
C GLU A 123 6.11 -3.92 21.25
N GLU A 124 4.99 -4.25 20.58
CA GLU A 124 4.01 -5.23 21.06
C GLU A 124 4.67 -6.63 21.21
N ALA A 125 5.48 -7.06 20.23
CA ALA A 125 6.21 -8.31 20.31
C ALA A 125 7.20 -8.34 21.49
N THR A 126 7.96 -7.27 21.65
CA THR A 126 8.95 -7.14 22.75
C THR A 126 8.25 -7.11 24.11
N ALA A 127 7.13 -6.41 24.25
CA ALA A 127 6.33 -6.40 25.47
C ALA A 127 5.73 -7.77 25.81
N ALA A 128 5.49 -8.61 24.80
CA ALA A 128 5.04 -10.00 24.98
C ALA A 128 6.19 -10.99 25.22
N GLY A 129 7.45 -10.53 25.31
CA GLY A 129 8.63 -11.35 25.57
C GLY A 129 9.32 -11.93 24.32
N VAL A 130 8.96 -11.42 23.12
CA VAL A 130 9.63 -11.79 21.86
C VAL A 130 10.52 -10.64 21.42
N ASP A 131 11.84 -10.81 21.55
CA ASP A 131 12.80 -9.80 21.09
C ASP A 131 12.68 -9.64 19.57
N ALA A 132 12.35 -8.42 19.11
CA ALA A 132 12.12 -8.13 17.71
C ALA A 132 12.65 -6.74 17.31
N VAL A 133 12.90 -6.53 16.02
CA VAL A 133 13.36 -5.25 15.47
C VAL A 133 12.57 -4.90 14.21
N PRO A 134 12.31 -3.60 13.95
CA PRO A 134 11.58 -3.17 12.76
C PRO A 134 12.51 -3.09 11.55
N VAL A 135 12.10 -3.70 10.42
CA VAL A 135 12.85 -3.69 9.16
C VAL A 135 11.97 -3.16 8.03
N PHE A 136 12.50 -2.20 7.29
CA PHE A 136 11.88 -1.65 6.10
C PHE A 136 12.62 -2.11 4.85
N TRP A 137 11.97 -2.96 4.05
CA TRP A 137 12.49 -3.54 2.82
C TRP A 137 12.24 -2.60 1.63
N LEU A 138 13.30 -2.15 0.97
CA LEU A 138 13.22 -1.38 -0.27
C LEU A 138 13.11 -2.32 -1.47
N ALA A 139 12.02 -2.23 -2.22
CA ALA A 139 11.81 -3.02 -3.43
C ALA A 139 12.50 -2.36 -4.64
N THR A 140 13.81 -2.20 -4.58
CA THR A 140 14.65 -1.47 -5.54
C THR A 140 14.92 -2.22 -6.84
N TYR A 141 14.72 -3.54 -6.87
CA TYR A 141 14.83 -4.35 -8.09
C TYR A 141 13.56 -4.31 -8.97
N ASP A 142 12.50 -3.63 -8.54
CA ASP A 142 11.32 -3.41 -9.39
C ASP A 142 11.68 -2.48 -10.56
N HIS A 143 10.96 -2.61 -11.67
CA HIS A 143 11.25 -1.92 -12.92
C HIS A 143 10.22 -0.85 -13.31
N ASP A 144 9.16 -0.67 -12.49
CA ASP A 144 8.13 0.33 -12.75
C ASP A 144 8.56 1.71 -12.25
N LEU A 145 9.41 2.35 -13.06
CA LEU A 145 9.88 3.70 -12.77
C LEU A 145 8.74 4.73 -12.77
N ALA A 146 7.73 4.55 -13.61
CA ALA A 146 6.61 5.49 -13.71
C ALA A 146 5.78 5.54 -12.40
N GLU A 147 5.75 4.43 -11.64
CA GLU A 147 5.06 4.36 -10.35
C GLU A 147 5.80 5.14 -9.25
N VAL A 148 7.12 5.29 -9.34
CA VAL A 148 7.96 5.80 -8.24
C VAL A 148 8.63 7.15 -8.51
N ASN A 149 8.71 7.62 -9.75
CA ASN A 149 9.43 8.84 -10.12
C ASN A 149 8.69 10.14 -9.81
N HIS A 150 7.51 10.08 -9.21
CA HIS A 150 6.70 11.24 -8.93
C HIS A 150 6.13 11.25 -7.51
N VAL A 151 5.68 12.43 -7.07
CA VAL A 151 4.97 12.63 -5.79
C VAL A 151 4.00 13.79 -5.93
N ALA A 152 2.82 13.68 -5.33
CA ALA A 152 1.87 14.78 -5.27
C ALA A 152 1.93 15.46 -3.89
N LEU A 153 2.07 16.78 -3.89
CA LEU A 153 2.14 17.63 -2.70
C LEU A 153 1.07 18.71 -2.77
N PRO A 154 0.39 19.04 -1.66
CA PRO A 154 -0.53 20.17 -1.60
C PRO A 154 0.20 21.50 -1.84
N GLY A 155 -0.26 22.27 -2.82
CA GLY A 155 0.20 23.63 -3.08
C GLY A 155 -0.46 24.67 -2.15
N PRO A 156 -0.11 25.97 -2.30
CA PRO A 156 -0.60 27.05 -1.44
C PRO A 156 -2.12 27.17 -1.35
N GLU A 157 -2.82 26.85 -2.43
CA GLU A 157 -4.30 26.86 -2.47
C GLU A 157 -4.93 25.56 -1.96
N GLY A 158 -4.11 24.55 -1.63
CA GLY A 158 -4.56 23.23 -1.19
C GLY A 158 -4.84 22.26 -2.34
N LEU A 159 -4.62 22.68 -3.60
CA LEU A 159 -4.69 21.80 -4.76
C LEU A 159 -3.38 21.00 -4.90
N LEU A 160 -3.49 19.74 -5.29
CA LEU A 160 -2.31 18.88 -5.45
C LEU A 160 -1.48 19.29 -6.67
N GLN A 161 -0.18 19.32 -6.49
CA GLN A 161 0.82 19.52 -7.52
C GLN A 161 1.70 18.28 -7.60
N THR A 162 1.78 17.67 -8.77
CA THR A 162 2.65 16.51 -9.00
C THR A 162 4.03 16.98 -9.42
N LEU A 163 5.03 16.60 -8.65
CA LEU A 163 6.43 16.75 -8.97
C LEU A 163 6.96 15.45 -9.56
N THR A 164 7.74 15.53 -10.62
CA THR A 164 8.29 14.36 -11.30
C THR A 164 9.80 14.51 -11.47
N ALA A 165 10.55 13.53 -11.04
CA ALA A 165 11.98 13.45 -11.28
C ALA A 165 12.24 12.90 -12.69
N SER A 166 13.01 13.63 -13.47
CA SER A 166 13.64 13.08 -14.66
C SER A 166 14.77 12.16 -14.23
N SER A 167 14.87 10.99 -14.83
CA SER A 167 15.87 10.01 -14.44
C SER A 167 16.51 9.37 -15.67
N ARG A 168 17.78 9.02 -15.55
CA ARG A 168 18.53 8.29 -16.56
C ARG A 168 18.61 6.82 -16.14
N GLY A 169 17.92 5.96 -16.86
CA GLY A 169 17.93 4.53 -16.65
C GLY A 169 17.57 3.78 -17.93
N VAL A 170 17.86 2.50 -17.95
CA VAL A 170 17.43 1.61 -19.05
C VAL A 170 15.93 1.38 -18.92
N THR A 171 15.20 1.51 -20.03
CA THR A 171 13.76 1.16 -20.05
C THR A 171 13.56 -0.28 -19.61
N GLY A 172 12.72 -0.51 -18.60
CA GLY A 172 12.52 -1.84 -17.99
C GLY A 172 13.65 -2.30 -17.07
N GLY A 173 14.65 -1.44 -16.80
CA GLY A 173 15.70 -1.72 -15.83
C GLY A 173 15.22 -1.52 -14.38
N PRO A 174 15.91 -2.11 -13.39
CA PRO A 174 15.56 -1.97 -11.98
C PRO A 174 15.72 -0.53 -11.51
N VAL A 175 14.84 -0.11 -10.60
CA VAL A 175 14.88 1.25 -10.02
C VAL A 175 16.20 1.51 -9.28
N SER A 176 16.87 0.48 -8.77
CA SER A 176 18.21 0.58 -8.17
C SER A 176 19.28 1.12 -9.13
N ALA A 177 19.10 0.93 -10.44
CA ALA A 177 20.02 1.44 -11.46
C ALA A 177 19.68 2.86 -11.94
N VAL A 178 18.65 3.49 -11.39
CA VAL A 178 18.21 4.84 -11.76
C VAL A 178 19.04 5.88 -10.99
N HIS A 179 19.96 6.54 -11.69
CA HIS A 179 20.80 7.59 -11.12
C HIS A 179 20.14 8.97 -11.24
N LEU A 180 20.29 9.75 -10.18
CA LEU A 180 19.88 11.15 -10.11
C LEU A 180 21.04 12.05 -10.61
N GLY A 181 20.78 12.84 -11.64
CA GLY A 181 21.71 13.85 -12.14
C GLY A 181 21.39 15.24 -11.57
N GLU A 182 21.98 16.29 -12.16
CA GLU A 182 21.73 17.68 -11.78
C GLU A 182 20.24 18.09 -11.94
N GLU A 183 19.50 17.40 -12.78
CA GLU A 183 18.07 17.58 -13.02
C GLU A 183 17.19 17.34 -11.77
N ILE A 184 17.70 16.68 -10.73
CA ILE A 184 16.98 16.53 -9.46
C ILE A 184 16.90 17.81 -8.64
N LEU A 185 17.91 18.68 -8.75
CA LEU A 185 18.02 19.89 -7.93
C LEU A 185 16.82 20.83 -8.08
N PRO A 186 16.36 21.21 -9.30
CA PRO A 186 15.16 22.03 -9.43
C PRO A 186 13.90 21.35 -8.89
N VAL A 187 13.79 20.03 -8.94
CA VAL A 187 12.63 19.29 -8.40
C VAL A 187 12.64 19.34 -6.87
N VAL A 188 13.80 19.21 -6.24
CA VAL A 188 13.97 19.38 -4.79
C VAL A 188 13.62 20.79 -4.35
N GLU A 189 14.04 21.82 -5.10
CA GLU A 189 13.69 23.22 -4.76
C GLU A 189 12.22 23.54 -5.00
N GLN A 190 11.58 22.93 -5.99
CA GLN A 190 10.12 23.01 -6.13
C GLN A 190 9.39 22.38 -4.93
N ALA A 191 9.83 21.19 -4.47
CA ALA A 191 9.30 20.58 -3.27
C ALA A 191 9.53 21.48 -2.04
N ALA A 192 10.73 22.03 -1.87
CA ALA A 192 11.04 22.94 -0.78
C ALA A 192 10.17 24.21 -0.80
N SER A 193 9.90 24.75 -1.98
CA SER A 193 8.98 25.90 -2.13
C SER A 193 7.55 25.58 -1.67
N LEU A 194 7.06 24.37 -1.91
CA LEU A 194 5.73 23.94 -1.47
C LEU A 194 5.68 23.63 0.04
N LEU A 195 6.74 23.06 0.58
CA LEU A 195 6.82 22.57 1.96
C LEU A 195 7.32 23.64 2.96
N GLY A 196 7.87 24.75 2.46
CA GLY A 196 8.46 25.80 3.29
C GLY A 196 9.86 25.44 3.81
N ASP A 197 10.49 26.38 4.52
CA ASP A 197 11.80 26.16 5.13
C ASP A 197 11.68 25.42 6.47
N THR A 198 11.82 24.10 6.42
CA THR A 198 11.58 23.18 7.53
C THR A 198 12.69 22.14 7.65
N GLU A 199 12.73 21.39 8.74
CA GLU A 199 13.63 20.25 8.87
C GLU A 199 13.39 19.21 7.74
N ALA A 200 12.14 19.01 7.34
CA ALA A 200 11.80 18.09 6.26
C ALA A 200 12.45 18.48 4.93
N THR A 201 12.47 19.77 4.59
CA THR A 201 13.13 20.25 3.36
C THR A 201 14.64 20.17 3.43
N THR A 202 15.23 20.33 4.60
CA THR A 202 16.66 20.07 4.82
C THR A 202 16.97 18.59 4.57
N ILE A 203 16.17 17.68 5.13
CA ILE A 203 16.32 16.24 4.90
C ILE A 203 16.18 15.89 3.41
N LEU A 204 15.25 16.52 2.67
CA LEU A 204 15.08 16.31 1.24
C LEU A 204 16.34 16.72 0.46
N ARG A 205 16.87 17.95 0.69
CA ARG A 205 18.09 18.44 0.06
C ARG A 205 19.30 17.56 0.33
N ASP A 206 19.43 17.07 1.55
CA ASP A 206 20.52 16.19 1.96
C ASP A 206 20.43 14.79 1.35
N SER A 207 19.24 14.32 1.05
CA SER A 207 19.00 12.95 0.58
C SER A 207 18.99 12.85 -0.95
N TYR A 208 18.30 13.78 -1.63
CA TYR A 208 18.14 13.77 -3.08
C TYR A 208 19.16 14.68 -3.75
N ARG A 209 20.35 14.13 -4.03
CA ARG A 209 21.51 14.85 -4.61
C ARG A 209 21.97 14.18 -5.90
N PRO A 210 22.62 14.93 -6.81
CA PRO A 210 23.34 14.34 -7.93
C PRO A 210 24.33 13.27 -7.47
N GLY A 211 24.38 12.16 -8.20
CA GLY A 211 25.23 11.00 -7.89
C GLY A 211 24.59 9.93 -7.00
N GLU A 212 23.48 10.22 -6.31
CA GLU A 212 22.69 9.19 -5.63
C GLU A 212 21.87 8.39 -6.66
N THR A 213 21.44 7.19 -6.28
CA THR A 213 20.34 6.51 -6.96
C THR A 213 19.01 6.87 -6.29
N LEU A 214 17.89 6.60 -6.96
CA LEU A 214 16.57 6.80 -6.35
C LEU A 214 16.42 5.95 -5.07
N GLY A 215 17.02 4.75 -5.05
CA GLY A 215 17.05 3.86 -3.88
C GLY A 215 17.85 4.42 -2.72
N THR A 216 19.09 4.89 -2.97
CA THR A 216 19.96 5.45 -1.92
C THR A 216 19.42 6.78 -1.38
N ALA A 217 18.83 7.61 -2.24
CA ALA A 217 18.17 8.85 -1.82
C ALA A 217 16.98 8.58 -0.89
N PHE A 218 16.13 7.61 -1.24
CA PHE A 218 15.03 7.16 -0.39
C PHE A 218 15.54 6.59 0.94
N ALA A 219 16.56 5.72 0.92
CA ALA A 219 17.14 5.14 2.12
C ALA A 219 17.67 6.20 3.09
N ARG A 220 18.44 7.20 2.58
CA ARG A 220 18.92 8.34 3.38
C ARG A 220 17.78 9.14 4.00
N LEU A 221 16.73 9.42 3.22
CA LEU A 221 15.55 10.11 3.74
C LEU A 221 14.90 9.31 4.86
N PHE A 222 14.67 8.02 4.66
CA PHE A 222 14.00 7.16 5.65
C PHE A 222 14.83 6.99 6.93
N THR A 223 16.14 6.78 6.83
CA THR A 223 17.01 6.69 8.02
C THR A 223 16.98 7.96 8.85
N LYS A 224 16.90 9.15 8.22
CA LYS A 224 16.80 10.45 8.92
C LYS A 224 15.41 10.68 9.52
N VAL A 225 14.34 10.39 8.77
CA VAL A 225 12.95 10.54 9.24
C VAL A 225 12.67 9.61 10.43
N PHE A 226 13.14 8.36 10.36
CA PHE A 226 12.91 7.35 11.38
C PHE A 226 14.06 7.18 12.39
N ALA A 227 14.95 8.18 12.51
CA ALA A 227 16.12 8.11 13.39
C ALA A 227 15.76 7.79 14.86
N GLU A 228 14.67 8.36 15.38
CA GLU A 228 14.19 8.12 16.75
C GLU A 228 13.52 6.75 16.94
N TRP A 229 13.10 6.11 15.85
CA TRP A 229 12.36 4.84 15.85
C TRP A 229 13.26 3.61 15.67
N GLY A 230 14.48 3.84 15.16
CA GLY A 230 15.46 2.77 14.97
C GLY A 230 15.10 1.76 13.89
N VAL A 231 14.37 2.20 12.85
CA VAL A 231 14.01 1.34 11.72
C VAL A 231 15.27 0.95 10.95
N ILE A 232 15.47 -0.33 10.75
CA ILE A 232 16.53 -0.87 9.89
C ILE A 232 16.03 -0.78 8.45
N VAL A 233 16.78 -0.12 7.57
CA VAL A 233 16.47 -0.06 6.14
C VAL A 233 17.30 -1.12 5.41
N LEU A 234 16.66 -1.89 4.53
CA LEU A 234 17.28 -2.94 3.73
C LEU A 234 17.07 -2.65 2.24
N ASP A 235 18.14 -2.44 1.50
CA ASP A 235 18.11 -2.40 0.04
C ASP A 235 18.27 -3.81 -0.52
N ALA A 236 17.19 -4.33 -1.11
CA ALA A 236 17.14 -5.69 -1.62
C ALA A 236 17.97 -5.91 -2.89
N SER A 237 18.42 -4.85 -3.55
CA SER A 237 19.27 -4.93 -4.76
C SER A 237 20.76 -5.14 -4.47
N ASP A 238 21.16 -5.17 -3.19
CA ASP A 238 22.54 -5.41 -2.80
C ASP A 238 23.04 -6.78 -3.28
N GLY A 239 24.12 -6.78 -4.07
CA GLY A 239 24.68 -8.01 -4.66
C GLY A 239 25.10 -9.07 -3.66
N GLU A 240 25.50 -8.68 -2.43
CA GLU A 240 25.84 -9.65 -1.38
C GLU A 240 24.58 -10.30 -0.79
N LEU A 241 23.44 -9.57 -0.72
CA LEU A 241 22.15 -10.17 -0.33
C LEU A 241 21.69 -11.16 -1.40
N HIS A 242 21.86 -10.86 -2.69
CA HIS A 242 21.56 -11.82 -3.77
C HIS A 242 22.41 -13.08 -3.66
N ARG A 243 23.71 -12.97 -3.32
CA ARG A 243 24.58 -14.14 -3.06
C ARG A 243 24.16 -14.95 -1.86
N VAL A 244 23.58 -14.32 -0.84
CA VAL A 244 22.98 -15.06 0.29
C VAL A 244 21.69 -15.76 -0.14
N ALA A 245 20.88 -15.13 -1.00
CA ALA A 245 19.60 -15.64 -1.47
C ALA A 245 19.71 -16.67 -2.63
N GLU A 246 20.91 -16.86 -3.19
CA GLU A 246 21.17 -17.75 -4.33
C GLU A 246 20.51 -19.13 -4.18
N PRO A 247 20.57 -19.83 -3.03
CA PRO A 247 19.94 -21.14 -2.89
C PRO A 247 18.41 -21.13 -3.13
N ILE A 248 17.73 -20.03 -2.80
CA ILE A 248 16.29 -19.89 -3.05
C ILE A 248 16.02 -19.66 -4.53
N TYR A 249 16.89 -18.91 -5.22
CA TYR A 249 16.77 -18.73 -6.68
C TYR A 249 17.00 -20.05 -7.41
N CYS A 250 18.00 -20.83 -7.03
CA CYS A 250 18.25 -22.16 -7.57
C CYS A 250 17.06 -23.09 -7.33
N ALA A 251 16.54 -23.15 -6.12
CA ALA A 251 15.36 -23.97 -5.78
C ALA A 251 14.12 -23.56 -6.59
N ALA A 252 13.92 -22.26 -6.83
CA ALA A 252 12.82 -21.76 -7.65
C ALA A 252 12.95 -22.13 -9.12
N VAL A 253 14.17 -22.21 -9.66
CA VAL A 253 14.44 -22.70 -11.01
C VAL A 253 14.29 -24.22 -11.09
N GLU A 254 14.85 -24.96 -10.16
CA GLU A 254 14.79 -26.43 -10.13
C GLU A 254 13.35 -26.95 -10.05
N ARG A 255 12.50 -26.28 -9.27
CA ARG A 255 11.12 -26.68 -9.00
C ARG A 255 10.09 -25.80 -9.74
N ALA A 256 10.48 -25.14 -10.86
CA ALA A 256 9.64 -24.16 -11.54
C ALA A 256 8.24 -24.69 -11.89
N GLY A 257 8.15 -25.87 -12.51
CA GLY A 257 6.87 -26.48 -12.89
C GLY A 257 5.99 -26.84 -11.67
N GLU A 258 6.61 -27.37 -10.60
CA GLU A 258 5.92 -27.68 -9.35
C GLU A 258 5.35 -26.41 -8.69
N LEU A 259 6.14 -25.35 -8.61
CA LEU A 259 5.72 -24.06 -8.03
C LEU A 259 4.61 -23.41 -8.84
N ALA A 260 4.70 -23.46 -10.19
CA ALA A 260 3.64 -22.96 -11.05
C ALA A 260 2.33 -23.74 -10.85
N ALA A 261 2.39 -25.07 -10.80
CA ALA A 261 1.23 -25.91 -10.56
C ALA A 261 0.58 -25.65 -9.18
N ALA A 262 1.40 -25.53 -8.12
CA ALA A 262 0.92 -25.22 -6.78
C ALA A 262 0.24 -23.83 -6.70
N LEU A 263 0.80 -22.83 -7.38
CA LEU A 263 0.22 -21.49 -7.45
C LEU A 263 -1.07 -21.43 -8.27
N ILE A 264 -1.17 -22.19 -9.36
CA ILE A 264 -2.40 -22.32 -10.15
C ILE A 264 -3.49 -22.96 -9.29
N ALA A 265 -3.21 -24.08 -8.62
CA ALA A 265 -4.16 -24.74 -7.71
C ALA A 265 -4.59 -23.80 -6.56
N ARG A 266 -3.68 -23.01 -6.01
CA ARG A 266 -3.98 -22.00 -4.99
C ARG A 266 -4.88 -20.88 -5.57
N GLY A 267 -4.64 -20.46 -6.81
CA GLY A 267 -5.49 -19.49 -7.52
C GLY A 267 -6.90 -20.02 -7.75
N GLU A 268 -7.05 -21.27 -8.21
CA GLU A 268 -8.35 -21.94 -8.37
C GLU A 268 -9.11 -22.05 -7.03
N ALA A 269 -8.41 -22.35 -5.94
CA ALA A 269 -9.01 -22.39 -4.62
C ALA A 269 -9.50 -21.01 -4.16
N LEU A 270 -8.79 -19.93 -4.46
CA LEU A 270 -9.23 -18.55 -4.21
C LEU A 270 -10.48 -18.21 -5.03
N ASP A 271 -10.50 -18.53 -6.34
CA ASP A 271 -11.65 -18.32 -7.22
C ASP A 271 -12.87 -19.10 -6.73
N ALA A 272 -12.70 -20.37 -6.31
CA ALA A 272 -13.76 -21.21 -5.76
C ALA A 272 -14.33 -20.67 -4.43
N ALA A 273 -13.50 -19.98 -3.64
CA ALA A 273 -13.94 -19.27 -2.43
C ALA A 273 -14.58 -17.89 -2.73
N GLY A 274 -14.65 -17.48 -3.99
CA GLY A 274 -15.22 -16.21 -4.44
C GLY A 274 -14.27 -15.02 -4.23
N TYR A 275 -12.97 -15.26 -4.20
CA TYR A 275 -11.92 -14.24 -4.11
C TYR A 275 -11.18 -14.08 -5.44
N HIS A 276 -10.60 -12.91 -5.66
CA HIS A 276 -9.78 -12.65 -6.83
C HIS A 276 -8.34 -13.16 -6.63
N GLN A 277 -7.68 -13.49 -7.74
CA GLN A 277 -6.25 -13.70 -7.77
C GLN A 277 -5.53 -12.37 -8.00
N GLN A 278 -4.61 -12.00 -7.11
CA GLN A 278 -3.81 -10.77 -7.24
C GLN A 278 -2.77 -10.89 -8.35
N VAL A 279 -2.23 -12.09 -8.54
CA VAL A 279 -1.22 -12.39 -9.55
C VAL A 279 -1.69 -13.56 -10.41
N LYS A 280 -1.73 -13.37 -11.71
CA LYS A 280 -2.00 -14.47 -12.66
C LYS A 280 -0.74 -15.27 -12.91
N VAL A 281 -0.84 -16.59 -12.77
CA VAL A 281 0.27 -17.54 -12.98
C VAL A 281 -0.07 -18.46 -14.12
N ALA A 282 0.85 -18.57 -15.09
CA ALA A 282 0.76 -19.52 -16.19
C ALA A 282 1.59 -20.78 -15.88
N PRO A 283 1.31 -21.95 -16.52
CA PRO A 283 2.12 -23.15 -16.35
C PRO A 283 3.61 -22.94 -16.69
N SER A 284 3.91 -22.00 -17.59
CA SER A 284 5.28 -21.64 -17.97
C SER A 284 5.94 -20.62 -17.03
N SER A 285 5.25 -20.13 -16.00
CA SER A 285 5.79 -19.09 -15.12
C SER A 285 6.97 -19.59 -14.29
N VAL A 286 8.07 -18.83 -14.31
CA VAL A 286 9.20 -18.97 -13.39
C VAL A 286 9.15 -17.79 -12.41
N LEU A 287 9.41 -18.06 -11.12
CA LEU A 287 9.27 -17.03 -10.08
C LEU A 287 10.49 -16.10 -9.96
N VAL A 288 11.43 -16.24 -10.88
CA VAL A 288 12.67 -15.45 -10.94
C VAL A 288 12.75 -14.74 -12.29
N PHE A 289 13.19 -13.48 -12.26
CA PHE A 289 13.57 -12.70 -13.43
C PHE A 289 15.09 -12.64 -13.56
N THR A 290 15.59 -12.40 -14.77
CA THR A 290 17.01 -12.10 -15.01
C THR A 290 17.17 -10.72 -15.62
N LEU A 291 18.36 -10.12 -15.48
CA LEU A 291 18.72 -8.92 -16.22
C LEU A 291 19.30 -9.31 -17.58
N ARG A 292 18.70 -8.79 -18.66
CA ARG A 292 19.20 -8.89 -20.04
C ARG A 292 19.33 -7.48 -20.59
N ASP A 293 20.53 -7.10 -21.01
CA ASP A 293 20.82 -5.75 -21.49
C ASP A 293 20.38 -4.61 -20.52
N GLY A 294 20.46 -4.90 -19.22
CA GLY A 294 20.04 -3.99 -18.17
C GLY A 294 18.54 -3.95 -17.90
N ALA A 295 17.71 -4.67 -18.67
CA ALA A 295 16.28 -4.78 -18.48
C ALA A 295 15.92 -6.06 -17.70
N ARG A 296 14.91 -5.96 -16.82
CA ARG A 296 14.37 -7.09 -16.06
C ARG A 296 13.50 -7.95 -16.95
N THR A 297 13.97 -9.15 -17.26
CA THR A 297 13.41 -10.05 -18.29
C THR A 297 12.84 -11.31 -17.65
N ALA A 298 11.63 -11.69 -18.06
CA ALA A 298 10.97 -12.90 -17.58
C ALA A 298 11.68 -14.16 -18.09
N ILE A 299 11.64 -15.21 -17.27
CA ILE A 299 12.07 -16.57 -17.61
C ILE A 299 10.82 -17.43 -17.71
N HIS A 300 10.73 -18.25 -18.74
CA HIS A 300 9.63 -19.17 -18.98
C HIS A 300 10.12 -20.62 -18.93
N HIS A 301 9.32 -21.51 -18.36
CA HIS A 301 9.60 -22.94 -18.27
C HIS A 301 8.72 -23.72 -19.27
N HIS A 302 9.29 -24.76 -19.90
CA HIS A 302 8.61 -25.61 -20.85
C HIS A 302 8.97 -27.08 -20.61
N ASP A 303 8.08 -27.85 -20.03
CA ASP A 303 8.28 -29.27 -19.78
C ASP A 303 8.50 -30.08 -21.08
N GLY A 304 9.40 -31.06 -20.98
CA GLY A 304 9.63 -32.05 -22.04
C GLY A 304 10.33 -31.54 -23.30
N ARG A 305 10.95 -30.35 -23.25
CA ARG A 305 11.77 -29.80 -24.34
C ARG A 305 13.26 -29.99 -24.06
N GLU A 306 14.07 -30.09 -25.15
CA GLU A 306 15.54 -30.11 -25.04
C GLU A 306 16.09 -28.89 -24.32
N HIS A 307 15.48 -27.73 -24.57
CA HIS A 307 15.70 -26.49 -23.79
C HIS A 307 14.48 -26.23 -22.92
N GLU A 308 14.61 -26.50 -21.62
CA GLU A 308 13.50 -26.40 -20.67
C GLU A 308 13.13 -24.96 -20.32
N PHE A 309 14.01 -23.99 -20.61
CA PHE A 309 13.79 -22.58 -20.26
C PHE A 309 13.98 -21.66 -21.47
N ALA A 310 13.25 -20.54 -21.43
CA ALA A 310 13.37 -19.46 -22.40
C ALA A 310 13.43 -18.12 -21.64
N ILE A 311 14.38 -17.25 -21.99
CA ILE A 311 14.57 -15.92 -21.42
C ILE A 311 14.10 -14.89 -22.44
N GLY A 312 13.05 -14.13 -22.11
CA GLY A 312 12.43 -13.13 -22.99
C GLY A 312 11.14 -13.59 -23.64
N GLY A 313 10.59 -12.75 -24.55
CA GLY A 313 9.35 -13.03 -25.29
C GLY A 313 9.55 -13.97 -26.48
N ASP A 314 8.44 -14.42 -27.06
CA ASP A 314 8.38 -15.51 -28.08
C ASP A 314 9.28 -15.29 -29.29
N ASP A 315 9.46 -14.04 -29.77
CA ASP A 315 10.19 -13.73 -31.01
C ASP A 315 11.71 -13.64 -30.82
N ASP A 316 12.21 -13.39 -29.60
CA ASP A 316 13.64 -13.18 -29.28
C ASP A 316 14.06 -13.95 -28.02
N ALA A 317 13.41 -15.05 -27.74
CA ALA A 317 13.69 -15.85 -26.55
C ALA A 317 15.03 -16.59 -26.65
N GLU A 318 15.92 -16.36 -25.73
CA GLU A 318 17.11 -17.18 -25.54
C GLU A 318 16.71 -18.52 -24.90
N LYS A 319 16.91 -19.61 -25.64
CA LYS A 319 16.64 -20.96 -25.15
C LYS A 319 17.83 -21.50 -24.36
N ILE A 320 17.58 -22.00 -23.16
CA ILE A 320 18.61 -22.42 -22.22
C ILE A 320 18.20 -23.71 -21.49
N SER A 321 19.16 -24.58 -21.22
CA SER A 321 18.93 -25.76 -20.38
C SER A 321 18.86 -25.41 -18.91
N ARG A 322 18.24 -26.26 -18.08
CA ARG A 322 18.19 -26.12 -16.62
C ARG A 322 19.60 -26.02 -16.02
N ALA A 323 20.50 -26.87 -16.44
CA ALA A 323 21.87 -26.90 -15.93
C ALA A 323 22.62 -25.58 -16.22
N GLU A 324 22.46 -25.04 -17.41
CA GLU A 324 23.10 -23.76 -17.77
C GLU A 324 22.45 -22.59 -17.04
N LEU A 325 21.11 -22.57 -16.87
CA LEU A 325 20.43 -21.52 -16.10
C LEU A 325 20.87 -21.53 -14.63
N LEU A 326 20.93 -22.72 -14.00
CA LEU A 326 21.42 -22.84 -12.62
C LEU A 326 22.87 -22.38 -12.48
N LYS A 327 23.73 -22.72 -13.45
CA LYS A 327 25.11 -22.24 -13.46
C LYS A 327 25.18 -20.71 -13.53
N ARG A 328 24.34 -20.07 -14.32
CA ARG A 328 24.25 -18.59 -14.37
C ARG A 328 23.77 -18.00 -13.03
N VAL A 329 22.74 -18.59 -12.42
CA VAL A 329 22.26 -18.15 -11.10
C VAL A 329 23.38 -18.23 -10.06
N GLN A 330 24.15 -19.33 -10.03
CA GLN A 330 25.25 -19.54 -9.09
C GLN A 330 26.44 -18.60 -9.36
N ALA A 331 26.74 -18.32 -10.62
CA ALA A 331 27.86 -17.47 -11.00
C ALA A 331 27.62 -15.99 -10.74
N ALA A 332 26.39 -15.51 -10.98
CA ALA A 332 26.02 -14.11 -10.88
C ALA A 332 24.60 -13.92 -10.32
N PRO A 333 24.33 -14.30 -9.05
CA PRO A 333 22.98 -14.21 -8.47
C PRO A 333 22.43 -12.78 -8.43
N GLU A 334 23.27 -11.76 -8.45
CA GLU A 334 22.90 -10.35 -8.55
C GLU A 334 22.23 -9.96 -9.89
N GLN A 335 22.35 -10.82 -10.92
CA GLN A 335 21.63 -10.67 -12.18
C GLN A 335 20.20 -11.22 -12.13
N PHE A 336 19.80 -11.79 -10.99
CA PHE A 336 18.49 -12.40 -10.82
C PHE A 336 17.70 -11.70 -9.73
N SER A 337 16.39 -11.67 -9.86
CA SER A 337 15.50 -11.07 -8.85
C SER A 337 14.19 -11.85 -8.74
N PRO A 338 13.59 -11.94 -7.54
CA PRO A 338 12.34 -12.67 -7.37
C PRO A 338 11.16 -11.88 -7.95
N ASN A 339 10.13 -12.59 -8.39
CA ASN A 339 8.83 -11.99 -8.63
C ASN A 339 8.11 -11.72 -7.30
N VAL A 340 6.93 -11.10 -7.35
CA VAL A 340 6.15 -10.72 -6.17
C VAL A 340 5.74 -11.92 -5.30
N LEU A 341 5.60 -13.13 -5.86
CA LEU A 341 5.21 -14.34 -5.12
C LEU A 341 6.40 -15.05 -4.46
N LEU A 342 7.60 -14.95 -5.03
CA LEU A 342 8.83 -15.51 -4.44
C LEU A 342 9.47 -14.52 -3.44
N ARG A 343 9.30 -13.22 -3.65
CA ARG A 343 9.88 -12.17 -2.80
C ARG A 343 9.71 -12.40 -1.29
N PRO A 344 8.51 -12.76 -0.80
CA PRO A 344 8.33 -13.00 0.64
C PRO A 344 9.17 -14.16 1.17
N VAL A 345 9.37 -15.21 0.37
CA VAL A 345 10.21 -16.36 0.73
C VAL A 345 11.70 -15.99 0.75
N VAL A 346 12.15 -15.20 -0.24
CA VAL A 346 13.51 -14.64 -0.27
C VAL A 346 13.74 -13.75 0.96
N GLN A 347 12.78 -12.91 1.30
CA GLN A 347 12.83 -12.07 2.51
C GLN A 347 13.03 -12.91 3.77
N ASP A 348 12.27 -13.97 3.94
CA ASP A 348 12.34 -14.82 5.14
C ASP A 348 13.60 -15.70 5.15
N TYR A 349 14.15 -15.98 3.99
CA TYR A 349 15.47 -16.59 3.90
C TYR A 349 16.58 -15.63 4.33
N LEU A 350 16.45 -14.33 4.02
CA LEU A 350 17.41 -13.29 4.40
C LEU A 350 17.20 -12.75 5.82
N LEU A 351 16.01 -12.85 6.37
CA LEU A 351 15.66 -12.28 7.68
C LEU A 351 14.92 -13.30 8.56
N PRO A 352 15.13 -13.31 9.87
CA PRO A 352 14.34 -14.09 10.82
C PRO A 352 12.94 -13.48 10.99
N THR A 353 12.12 -13.49 9.93
CA THR A 353 10.84 -12.78 9.91
C THR A 353 9.82 -13.40 10.87
N LEU A 354 9.42 -12.66 11.89
CA LEU A 354 8.32 -13.00 12.80
C LEU A 354 6.96 -12.79 12.12
N VAL A 355 6.80 -11.61 11.51
CA VAL A 355 5.59 -11.15 10.86
C VAL A 355 5.91 -10.14 9.76
N TYR A 356 5.12 -10.16 8.70
CA TYR A 356 5.10 -9.13 7.68
C TYR A 356 3.90 -8.21 7.89
N THR A 357 4.04 -6.89 7.69
CA THR A 357 2.91 -5.96 7.70
C THR A 357 2.75 -5.29 6.35
N GLY A 358 1.52 -5.32 5.82
CA GLY A 358 1.22 -4.86 4.48
C GLY A 358 -0.21 -4.35 4.28
N GLY A 359 -0.47 -3.75 3.13
CA GLY A 359 -1.80 -3.28 2.72
C GLY A 359 -2.60 -4.37 2.00
N ALA A 360 -3.80 -3.98 1.47
CA ALA A 360 -4.75 -4.90 0.85
C ALA A 360 -4.17 -5.72 -0.31
N ALA A 361 -3.40 -5.09 -1.22
CA ALA A 361 -2.76 -5.81 -2.34
C ALA A 361 -1.70 -6.80 -1.85
N GLU A 362 -0.96 -6.43 -0.78
CA GLU A 362 0.04 -7.30 -0.17
C GLU A 362 -0.63 -8.49 0.52
N ALA A 363 -1.70 -8.27 1.29
CA ALA A 363 -2.50 -9.35 1.85
C ALA A 363 -2.99 -10.30 0.76
N ALA A 364 -3.46 -9.77 -0.38
CA ALA A 364 -3.97 -10.58 -1.47
C ALA A 364 -2.89 -11.47 -2.12
N TYR A 365 -1.68 -10.96 -2.40
CA TYR A 365 -0.65 -11.85 -2.96
C TYR A 365 -0.04 -12.78 -1.90
N PHE A 366 -0.05 -12.44 -0.60
CA PHE A 366 0.35 -13.37 0.46
C PHE A 366 -0.54 -14.61 0.53
N ALA A 367 -1.86 -14.47 0.25
CA ALA A 367 -2.76 -15.62 0.12
C ALA A 367 -2.29 -16.62 -0.95
N GLN A 368 -1.70 -16.13 -2.05
CA GLN A 368 -1.11 -16.97 -3.10
C GLN A 368 0.31 -17.44 -2.74
N ALA A 369 1.16 -16.56 -2.22
CA ALA A 369 2.53 -16.87 -1.85
C ALA A 369 2.65 -17.97 -0.79
N GLY A 370 1.58 -18.23 -0.01
CA GLY A 370 1.51 -19.36 0.91
C GLY A 370 1.92 -20.68 0.28
N ALA A 371 1.54 -20.94 -0.99
CA ALA A 371 1.94 -22.15 -1.72
C ALA A 371 3.46 -22.22 -1.97
N VAL A 372 4.11 -21.09 -2.21
CA VAL A 372 5.57 -21.01 -2.39
C VAL A 372 6.29 -21.23 -1.05
N TYR A 373 5.77 -20.66 0.02
CA TYR A 373 6.26 -20.88 1.39
C TYR A 373 6.21 -22.35 1.79
N GLU A 374 5.07 -23.01 1.56
CA GLU A 374 4.86 -24.42 1.85
C GLU A 374 5.86 -25.29 1.09
N ALA A 375 6.15 -24.94 -0.16
CA ALA A 375 7.07 -25.68 -1.01
C ALA A 375 8.56 -25.44 -0.63
N LEU A 376 8.98 -24.21 -0.34
CA LEU A 376 10.39 -23.84 -0.23
C LEU A 376 10.87 -23.59 1.21
N ALA A 377 9.99 -23.15 2.11
CA ALA A 377 10.38 -22.71 3.45
C ALA A 377 9.78 -23.54 4.59
N GLY A 378 8.73 -24.33 4.33
CA GLY A 378 8.04 -25.16 5.33
C GLY A 378 7.28 -24.37 6.42
N ARG A 379 7.41 -23.04 6.47
CA ARG A 379 6.67 -22.13 7.36
C ARG A 379 6.15 -20.95 6.55
N VAL A 380 4.84 -20.73 6.63
CA VAL A 380 4.23 -19.53 6.04
C VAL A 380 4.29 -18.39 7.05
N THR A 381 4.97 -17.30 6.70
CA THR A 381 5.02 -16.12 7.57
C THR A 381 3.66 -15.45 7.67
N PRO A 382 3.18 -15.16 8.89
CA PRO A 382 1.94 -14.43 9.08
C PRO A 382 2.03 -13.01 8.51
N ILE A 383 0.90 -12.52 7.97
CA ILE A 383 0.75 -11.13 7.57
C ILE A 383 -0.26 -10.44 8.50
N VAL A 384 0.04 -9.20 8.87
CA VAL A 384 -0.81 -8.31 9.65
C VAL A 384 -1.09 -7.05 8.81
N PRO A 385 -2.33 -6.52 8.78
CA PRO A 385 -2.61 -5.32 8.03
C PRO A 385 -1.83 -4.14 8.58
N ARG A 386 -1.28 -3.33 7.68
CA ARG A 386 -0.68 -2.06 8.07
C ARG A 386 -1.73 -1.07 8.52
N TYR A 387 -1.34 -0.13 9.35
CA TYR A 387 -2.13 1.04 9.67
C TYR A 387 -2.55 1.78 8.39
N SER A 388 -3.79 2.24 8.38
CA SER A 388 -4.40 3.00 7.29
C SER A 388 -5.19 4.16 7.88
N ALA A 389 -4.97 5.38 7.38
CA ALA A 389 -5.67 6.55 7.90
C ALA A 389 -5.87 7.64 6.85
N THR A 390 -6.95 8.40 7.04
CA THR A 390 -7.15 9.73 6.45
C THR A 390 -6.96 10.79 7.54
N ILE A 391 -6.06 11.73 7.29
CA ILE A 391 -5.82 12.89 8.14
C ILE A 391 -6.80 13.98 7.75
N VAL A 392 -7.64 14.38 8.70
CA VAL A 392 -8.57 15.49 8.55
C VAL A 392 -7.98 16.72 9.25
N GLU A 393 -7.34 17.58 8.48
CA GLU A 393 -6.77 18.82 8.98
C GLU A 393 -7.88 19.81 9.38
N ALA A 394 -7.63 20.67 10.37
CA ALA A 394 -8.60 21.61 10.91
C ALA A 394 -9.34 22.48 9.85
N LYS A 395 -8.69 22.81 8.72
CA LYS A 395 -9.35 23.53 7.61
C LYS A 395 -10.38 22.63 6.92
N MET A 396 -10.06 21.37 6.69
CA MET A 396 -10.96 20.41 6.05
C MET A 396 -12.13 20.07 6.96
N GLN A 397 -11.87 19.87 8.25
CA GLN A 397 -12.91 19.64 9.26
C GLN A 397 -13.95 20.77 9.26
N ARG A 398 -13.50 22.03 9.31
CA ARG A 398 -14.41 23.18 9.24
C ARG A 398 -15.25 23.22 7.95
N LEU A 399 -14.68 22.80 6.81
CA LEU A 399 -15.43 22.72 5.56
C LEU A 399 -16.45 21.58 5.57
N LEU A 400 -16.11 20.41 6.12
CA LEU A 400 -17.04 19.30 6.29
C LEU A 400 -18.22 19.72 7.18
N GLU A 401 -17.94 20.32 8.34
CA GLU A 401 -18.95 20.82 9.28
C GLU A 401 -19.84 21.89 8.66
N LYS A 402 -19.22 22.91 8.02
CA LYS A 402 -19.93 24.01 7.35
C LYS A 402 -20.96 23.53 6.33
N HIS A 403 -20.65 22.47 5.60
CA HIS A 403 -21.50 21.94 4.54
C HIS A 403 -22.32 20.72 4.96
N GLY A 404 -22.23 20.27 6.21
CA GLY A 404 -22.91 19.05 6.70
C GLY A 404 -22.49 17.79 5.93
N ILE A 405 -21.20 17.67 5.58
CA ILE A 405 -20.61 16.58 4.80
C ILE A 405 -19.84 15.64 5.74
N ARG A 406 -20.07 14.36 5.61
CA ARG A 406 -19.25 13.31 6.27
C ARG A 406 -18.09 12.91 5.36
N LEU A 407 -17.01 12.37 5.94
CA LEU A 407 -15.87 11.84 5.17
C LEU A 407 -16.33 10.81 4.12
N THR A 408 -17.26 9.93 4.47
CA THR A 408 -17.82 8.93 3.54
C THR A 408 -18.51 9.53 2.32
N ASP A 409 -19.00 10.75 2.41
CA ASP A 409 -19.62 11.46 1.29
C ASP A 409 -18.58 11.91 0.25
N VAL A 410 -17.33 12.16 0.71
CA VAL A 410 -16.20 12.53 -0.16
C VAL A 410 -15.82 11.37 -1.10
N PHE A 411 -16.04 10.14 -0.68
CA PHE A 411 -15.77 8.93 -1.48
C PHE A 411 -16.66 8.80 -2.73
N SER A 412 -17.72 9.62 -2.84
CA SER A 412 -18.50 9.73 -4.08
C SER A 412 -17.72 10.39 -5.23
N GLY A 413 -16.51 10.86 -4.96
CA GLY A 413 -15.64 11.58 -5.87
C GLY A 413 -16.07 13.03 -6.11
N PRO A 414 -15.27 13.81 -6.88
CA PRO A 414 -15.47 15.27 -7.00
C PRO A 414 -16.86 15.65 -7.50
N GLU A 415 -17.38 14.95 -8.49
CA GLU A 415 -18.72 15.25 -9.04
C GLU A 415 -19.87 14.88 -8.09
N GLY A 416 -19.75 13.74 -7.40
CA GLY A 416 -20.70 13.33 -6.37
C GLY A 416 -20.71 14.30 -5.21
N LEU A 417 -19.53 14.72 -4.76
CA LEU A 417 -19.37 15.69 -3.70
C LEU A 417 -19.91 17.07 -4.09
N ARG A 418 -19.60 17.56 -5.31
CA ARG A 418 -20.16 18.81 -5.83
C ARG A 418 -21.68 18.79 -5.83
N ARG A 419 -22.30 17.70 -6.29
CA ARG A 419 -23.77 17.54 -6.28
C ARG A 419 -24.33 17.60 -4.86
N LYS A 420 -23.67 16.95 -3.89
CA LYS A 420 -24.12 16.94 -2.50
C LYS A 420 -23.99 18.32 -1.85
N LEU A 421 -22.85 19.00 -2.05
CA LEU A 421 -22.66 20.37 -1.56
C LEU A 421 -23.70 21.32 -2.16
N ALA A 422 -23.96 21.20 -3.45
CA ALA A 422 -24.98 21.99 -4.14
C ALA A 422 -26.39 21.75 -3.58
N ALA A 423 -26.72 20.48 -3.32
CA ALA A 423 -27.99 20.11 -2.69
C ALA A 423 -28.15 20.73 -1.30
N ASN A 424 -27.08 20.64 -0.48
CA ASN A 424 -27.07 21.24 0.86
C ASN A 424 -27.07 22.80 0.84
N SER A 425 -26.74 23.41 -0.29
CA SER A 425 -26.75 24.88 -0.48
C SER A 425 -28.06 25.40 -1.07
N LEU A 426 -29.03 24.53 -1.40
CA LEU A 426 -30.35 24.98 -1.86
C LEU A 426 -31.07 25.80 -0.77
N PRO A 427 -31.83 26.82 -1.13
CA PRO A 427 -32.65 27.55 -0.17
C PRO A 427 -33.53 26.62 0.67
N SER A 428 -33.66 26.89 1.95
CA SER A 428 -34.35 26.02 2.90
C SER A 428 -35.83 25.79 2.56
N ASP A 429 -36.49 26.80 2.00
CA ASP A 429 -37.88 26.72 1.50
C ASP A 429 -38.00 25.77 0.31
N LEU A 430 -37.03 25.79 -0.61
CA LEU A 430 -36.97 24.90 -1.76
C LEU A 430 -36.66 23.46 -1.33
N GLN A 431 -35.72 23.27 -0.38
CA GLN A 431 -35.46 21.96 0.19
C GLN A 431 -36.70 21.36 0.87
N ALA A 432 -37.39 22.18 1.70
CA ALA A 432 -38.63 21.77 2.36
C ALA A 432 -39.72 21.39 1.36
N ALA A 433 -39.83 22.14 0.25
CA ALA A 433 -40.80 21.83 -0.83
C ALA A 433 -40.50 20.48 -1.50
N PHE A 434 -39.22 20.19 -1.82
CA PHE A 434 -38.79 18.90 -2.37
C PHE A 434 -39.05 17.75 -1.39
N GLU A 435 -38.71 17.89 -0.11
CA GLU A 435 -38.95 16.89 0.92
C GLU A 435 -40.46 16.59 1.10
N SER A 436 -41.28 17.62 1.11
CA SER A 436 -42.74 17.50 1.21
C SER A 436 -43.33 16.78 -0.02
N ALA A 437 -42.89 17.16 -1.22
CA ALA A 437 -43.34 16.54 -2.47
C ALA A 437 -42.93 15.06 -2.54
N LYS A 438 -41.69 14.71 -2.14
CA LYS A 438 -41.22 13.32 -2.09
C LYS A 438 -42.05 12.47 -1.13
N LYS A 439 -42.29 12.95 0.09
CA LYS A 439 -43.13 12.25 1.07
C LYS A 439 -44.55 12.03 0.57
N SER A 440 -45.13 13.04 -0.08
CA SER A 440 -46.50 12.95 -0.66
C SER A 440 -46.56 11.95 -1.83
N LEU A 441 -45.53 11.93 -2.68
CA LEU A 441 -45.41 10.98 -3.78
C LEU A 441 -45.32 9.55 -3.26
N ASP A 442 -44.42 9.30 -2.31
CA ASP A 442 -44.22 7.97 -1.71
C ASP A 442 -45.48 7.46 -1.00
N ALA A 443 -46.17 8.32 -0.25
CA ALA A 443 -47.41 7.97 0.41
C ALA A 443 -48.53 7.63 -0.58
N SER A 444 -48.67 8.44 -1.66
CA SER A 444 -49.66 8.20 -2.69
C SER A 444 -49.42 6.91 -3.47
N LEU A 445 -48.17 6.63 -3.81
CA LEU A 445 -47.77 5.38 -4.50
C LEU A 445 -47.97 4.15 -3.63
N ALA A 446 -47.65 4.21 -2.32
CA ALA A 446 -47.91 3.15 -1.40
C ALA A 446 -49.41 2.82 -1.25
N ALA A 447 -50.27 3.84 -1.16
CA ALA A 447 -51.71 3.67 -1.10
C ALA A 447 -52.33 3.06 -2.38
N ILE A 448 -51.75 3.39 -3.54
CA ILE A 448 -52.15 2.79 -4.84
C ILE A 448 -51.73 1.31 -4.87
N GLN A 449 -50.48 1.01 -4.49
CA GLN A 449 -49.94 -0.35 -4.45
C GLN A 449 -50.77 -1.29 -3.56
N GLU A 450 -51.19 -0.83 -2.38
CA GLU A 450 -52.09 -1.59 -1.49
C GLU A 450 -53.42 -1.98 -2.15
N LYS A 451 -54.01 -1.07 -2.93
CA LYS A 451 -55.26 -1.33 -3.63
C LYS A 451 -55.08 -2.24 -4.83
N LEU A 452 -53.99 -2.08 -5.59
CA LEU A 452 -53.64 -2.94 -6.72
C LEU A 452 -53.40 -4.38 -6.28
N ALA A 453 -52.73 -4.58 -5.14
CA ALA A 453 -52.50 -5.91 -4.56
C ALA A 453 -53.82 -6.69 -4.24
N LYS A 454 -54.91 -5.95 -3.97
CA LYS A 454 -56.24 -6.51 -3.78
C LYS A 454 -56.98 -6.82 -5.07
N LEU A 455 -56.61 -6.12 -6.18
CA LEU A 455 -57.20 -6.29 -7.48
C LEU A 455 -56.55 -7.39 -8.29
N ASP A 456 -55.23 -7.33 -8.45
CA ASP A 456 -54.43 -8.33 -9.14
C ASP A 456 -52.96 -8.23 -8.67
N ARG A 457 -52.40 -9.34 -8.19
CA ARG A 457 -51.04 -9.41 -7.64
C ARG A 457 -49.97 -9.10 -8.70
N THR A 458 -50.24 -9.38 -9.96
CA THR A 458 -49.30 -9.09 -11.06
C THR A 458 -49.12 -7.58 -11.33
N LEU A 459 -50.10 -6.75 -10.93
CA LEU A 459 -49.99 -5.30 -11.05
C LEU A 459 -49.08 -4.63 -10.03
N VAL A 460 -48.68 -5.35 -8.97
CA VAL A 460 -47.78 -4.83 -7.93
C VAL A 460 -46.39 -4.56 -8.51
N ASP A 461 -45.87 -5.50 -9.31
CA ASP A 461 -44.56 -5.34 -9.94
C ASP A 461 -44.53 -4.20 -10.98
N ALA A 462 -45.61 -4.03 -11.73
CA ALA A 462 -45.77 -2.90 -12.65
C ALA A 462 -45.82 -1.57 -11.90
N ALA A 463 -46.52 -1.52 -10.76
CA ALA A 463 -46.59 -0.35 -9.89
C ALA A 463 -45.24 0.01 -9.29
N GLU A 464 -44.44 -1.00 -8.84
CA GLU A 464 -43.08 -0.77 -8.31
C GLU A 464 -42.13 -0.23 -9.41
N THR A 465 -42.20 -0.80 -10.60
CA THR A 465 -41.45 -0.28 -11.77
C THR A 465 -41.79 1.19 -12.06
N SER A 466 -43.08 1.52 -12.02
CA SER A 466 -43.56 2.90 -12.24
C SER A 466 -43.15 3.84 -11.11
N ARG A 467 -43.19 3.37 -9.87
CA ARG A 467 -42.68 4.09 -8.70
C ARG A 467 -41.20 4.44 -8.85
N SER A 468 -40.37 3.48 -9.20
CA SER A 468 -38.94 3.69 -9.42
C SER A 468 -38.67 4.72 -10.52
N LYS A 469 -39.45 4.70 -11.61
CA LYS A 469 -39.34 5.70 -12.69
C LYS A 469 -39.73 7.11 -12.21
N MET A 470 -40.83 7.24 -11.47
CA MET A 470 -41.27 8.53 -10.91
C MET A 470 -40.25 9.10 -9.92
N GLN A 471 -39.74 8.28 -9.02
CA GLN A 471 -38.68 8.66 -8.09
C GLN A 471 -37.43 9.13 -8.85
N HIS A 472 -37.02 8.41 -9.91
CA HIS A 472 -35.89 8.80 -10.75
C HIS A 472 -36.10 10.15 -11.43
N GLN A 473 -37.30 10.44 -11.98
CA GLN A 473 -37.59 11.76 -12.59
C GLN A 473 -37.59 12.86 -11.54
N PHE A 474 -38.09 12.60 -10.35
CA PHE A 474 -38.07 13.54 -9.24
C PHE A 474 -36.64 13.88 -8.80
N GLU A 475 -35.79 12.88 -8.62
CA GLU A 475 -34.37 13.05 -8.32
C GLU A 475 -33.61 13.81 -9.43
N LYS A 476 -34.05 13.65 -10.69
CA LYS A 476 -33.48 14.38 -11.83
C LYS A 476 -33.77 15.88 -11.72
N ILE A 477 -35.00 16.27 -11.37
CA ILE A 477 -35.39 17.69 -11.19
C ILE A 477 -34.63 18.29 -10.01
N TYR A 478 -34.55 17.57 -8.89
CA TYR A 478 -33.75 17.96 -7.70
C TYR A 478 -32.28 18.20 -8.06
N SER A 479 -31.69 17.26 -8.81
CA SER A 479 -30.32 17.38 -9.29
C SER A 479 -30.09 18.56 -10.24
N GLN A 480 -31.11 18.91 -11.07
CA GLN A 480 -31.03 20.09 -11.95
C GLN A 480 -31.08 21.39 -11.14
N ALA A 481 -31.94 21.48 -10.13
CA ALA A 481 -32.02 22.64 -9.24
C ALA A 481 -30.70 22.82 -8.46
N ALA A 482 -30.14 21.72 -7.93
CA ALA A 482 -28.85 21.72 -7.27
C ALA A 482 -27.70 22.16 -8.19
N ARG A 483 -27.68 21.71 -9.46
CA ARG A 483 -26.69 22.16 -10.45
C ARG A 483 -26.82 23.66 -10.77
N ALA A 484 -28.04 24.16 -10.88
CA ALA A 484 -28.27 25.58 -11.13
C ALA A 484 -27.77 26.47 -10.00
N GLU A 485 -27.93 26.01 -8.76
CA GLU A 485 -27.38 26.68 -7.58
C GLU A 485 -25.84 26.60 -7.51
N LEU A 486 -25.28 25.46 -7.86
CA LEU A 486 -23.83 25.29 -7.95
C LEU A 486 -23.17 26.23 -8.96
N GLN A 487 -23.82 26.43 -10.14
CA GLN A 487 -23.31 27.35 -11.16
C GLN A 487 -23.27 28.81 -10.69
N LYS A 488 -24.10 29.19 -9.70
CA LYS A 488 -24.08 30.52 -9.08
C LYS A 488 -23.00 30.70 -8.02
N SER A 489 -22.42 29.61 -7.51
CA SER A 489 -21.48 29.66 -6.39
C SER A 489 -20.15 28.99 -6.71
N GLU A 490 -19.22 29.73 -7.32
CA GLU A 490 -17.82 29.30 -7.52
C GLU A 490 -17.16 28.85 -6.22
N LEU A 491 -17.55 29.45 -5.08
CA LEU A 491 -17.01 29.10 -3.77
C LEU A 491 -17.37 27.66 -3.35
N VAL A 492 -18.60 27.22 -3.61
CA VAL A 492 -19.03 25.85 -3.28
C VAL A 492 -18.29 24.82 -4.15
N ALA A 493 -18.13 25.13 -5.44
CA ALA A 493 -17.35 24.28 -6.34
C ALA A 493 -15.89 24.14 -5.86
N ARG A 494 -15.27 25.27 -5.48
CA ARG A 494 -13.89 25.29 -4.94
C ARG A 494 -13.77 24.50 -3.64
N HIS A 495 -14.76 24.58 -2.73
CA HIS A 495 -14.78 23.78 -1.51
C HIS A 495 -14.86 22.26 -1.81
N ALA A 496 -15.67 21.87 -2.80
CA ALA A 496 -15.76 20.46 -3.21
C ALA A 496 -14.41 19.95 -3.76
N ASP A 497 -13.74 20.75 -4.57
CA ASP A 497 -12.43 20.40 -5.13
C ASP A 497 -11.37 20.27 -4.04
N LEU A 498 -11.34 21.24 -3.11
CA LEU A 498 -10.43 21.18 -1.97
C LEU A 498 -10.63 19.94 -1.09
N LEU A 499 -11.90 19.65 -0.73
CA LEU A 499 -12.23 18.46 0.06
C LEU A 499 -11.86 17.17 -0.68
N SER A 500 -12.18 17.10 -1.98
CA SER A 500 -11.88 15.93 -2.80
C SER A 500 -10.37 15.70 -2.90
N GLN A 501 -9.59 16.74 -3.22
CA GLN A 501 -8.13 16.60 -3.36
C GLN A 501 -7.42 16.36 -2.04
N ALA A 502 -7.91 16.94 -0.94
CA ALA A 502 -7.31 16.75 0.37
C ALA A 502 -7.63 15.39 1.00
N LEU A 503 -8.85 14.84 0.81
CA LEU A 503 -9.33 13.69 1.56
C LEU A 503 -9.50 12.41 0.71
N TYR A 504 -9.69 12.55 -0.61
CA TYR A 504 -9.88 11.44 -1.55
C TYR A 504 -9.32 11.78 -2.94
N PRO A 505 -8.01 12.08 -3.04
CA PRO A 505 -7.37 12.48 -4.29
C PRO A 505 -7.50 11.38 -5.35
N GLU A 506 -7.78 11.79 -6.58
CA GLU A 506 -7.90 10.89 -7.75
C GLU A 506 -8.83 9.68 -7.54
N LYS A 507 -9.83 9.83 -6.69
CA LYS A 507 -10.75 8.75 -6.27
C LYS A 507 -10.05 7.60 -5.53
N GLY A 508 -8.96 7.89 -4.85
CA GLY A 508 -8.20 6.98 -4.01
C GLY A 508 -8.06 7.49 -2.57
N LEU A 509 -7.69 6.62 -1.64
CA LEU A 509 -7.42 7.02 -0.26
C LEU A 509 -6.31 8.07 -0.21
N GLN A 510 -6.48 9.08 0.65
CA GLN A 510 -5.50 10.16 0.89
C GLN A 510 -4.08 9.63 1.06
N GLU A 511 -3.94 8.56 1.81
CA GLU A 511 -2.64 7.95 2.11
C GLU A 511 -1.88 7.44 0.87
N ARG A 512 -2.56 7.22 -0.25
CA ARG A 512 -1.98 6.79 -1.53
C ARG A 512 -1.68 7.95 -2.47
N GLY A 513 -2.36 9.08 -2.30
CA GLY A 513 -2.26 10.21 -3.22
C GLY A 513 -1.40 11.37 -2.70
N ILE A 514 -1.16 11.50 -1.40
CA ILE A 514 -0.42 12.64 -0.83
C ILE A 514 0.94 12.18 -0.31
N GLY A 515 2.00 12.89 -0.71
CA GLY A 515 3.36 12.64 -0.26
C GLY A 515 3.54 12.80 1.24
N GLY A 516 4.19 11.81 1.87
CA GLY A 516 4.35 11.77 3.34
C GLY A 516 5.11 12.96 3.90
N MET A 517 6.07 13.49 3.16
CA MET A 517 6.88 14.63 3.57
C MET A 517 6.08 15.94 3.71
N TYR A 518 4.89 16.05 3.10
CA TYR A 518 3.99 17.17 3.35
C TYR A 518 3.60 17.28 4.83
N PHE A 519 3.17 16.16 5.41
CA PHE A 519 2.76 16.14 6.82
C PHE A 519 3.96 16.32 7.75
N VAL A 520 5.12 15.73 7.43
CA VAL A 520 6.35 15.91 8.20
C VAL A 520 6.82 17.37 8.14
N ALA A 521 6.72 18.04 7.00
CA ALA A 521 7.08 19.45 6.88
C ALA A 521 6.13 20.36 7.69
N LYS A 522 4.83 20.07 7.64
CA LYS A 522 3.79 20.91 8.26
C LYS A 522 3.73 20.77 9.77
N TYR A 523 3.91 19.57 10.30
CA TYR A 523 3.74 19.25 11.71
C TYR A 523 5.04 18.86 12.43
N GLY A 524 6.16 18.82 11.70
CA GLY A 524 7.45 18.39 12.24
C GLY A 524 7.50 16.89 12.55
N ARG A 525 8.51 16.48 13.32
CA ARG A 525 8.65 15.09 13.80
C ARG A 525 7.51 14.67 14.74
N GLU A 526 6.83 15.62 15.33
CA GLU A 526 5.66 15.36 16.17
C GLU A 526 4.55 14.66 15.42
N PHE A 527 4.43 14.88 14.10
CA PHE A 527 3.52 14.12 13.24
C PHE A 527 3.68 12.61 13.38
N LEU A 528 4.93 12.12 13.34
CA LEU A 528 5.20 10.68 13.46
C LEU A 528 4.72 10.13 14.83
N ARG A 529 4.93 10.89 15.90
CA ARG A 529 4.49 10.52 17.25
C ARG A 529 2.97 10.54 17.36
N GLN A 530 2.32 11.59 16.85
CA GLN A 530 0.86 11.70 16.84
C GLN A 530 0.20 10.54 16.08
N ILE A 531 0.73 10.19 14.90
CA ILE A 531 0.24 9.04 14.15
C ILE A 531 0.50 7.74 14.92
N TYR A 532 1.69 7.54 15.47
CA TYR A 532 2.03 6.36 16.25
C TYR A 532 1.11 6.18 17.46
N ASP A 533 0.84 7.24 18.20
CA ASP A 533 -0.03 7.24 19.39
C ASP A 533 -1.50 7.05 19.01
N SER A 534 -1.93 7.53 17.84
CA SER A 534 -3.29 7.34 17.33
C SER A 534 -3.56 5.94 16.81
N MET A 535 -2.53 5.13 16.52
CA MET A 535 -2.70 3.77 16.03
C MET A 535 -3.38 2.89 17.07
N ARG A 536 -4.61 2.49 16.77
CA ARG A 536 -5.41 1.61 17.61
C ARG A 536 -5.12 0.16 17.26
N SER A 537 -4.64 -0.63 18.23
CA SER A 537 -4.37 -2.06 18.06
C SER A 537 -5.64 -2.91 17.97
N ASP A 538 -6.79 -2.39 18.41
CA ASP A 538 -8.11 -3.02 18.35
C ASP A 538 -8.88 -2.71 17.05
N CYS A 539 -8.31 -1.89 16.15
CA CYS A 539 -8.94 -1.47 14.91
C CYS A 539 -8.01 -1.72 13.71
N HIS A 540 -8.29 -2.71 12.90
CA HIS A 540 -7.61 -2.96 11.62
C HIS A 540 -8.28 -2.30 10.42
N ASP A 541 -9.40 -1.61 10.64
CA ASP A 541 -10.08 -0.79 9.66
C ASP A 541 -9.35 0.54 9.42
N HIS A 542 -9.83 1.31 8.45
CA HIS A 542 -9.30 2.62 8.15
C HIS A 542 -9.61 3.60 9.28
N GLN A 543 -8.63 4.40 9.70
CA GLN A 543 -8.82 5.37 10.78
C GLN A 543 -8.97 6.79 10.24
N ILE A 544 -9.78 7.59 10.92
CA ILE A 544 -9.94 9.02 10.66
C ILE A 544 -9.20 9.75 11.78
N VAL A 545 -8.18 10.50 11.44
CA VAL A 545 -7.31 11.21 12.40
C VAL A 545 -7.51 12.70 12.22
N GLU A 546 -8.00 13.37 13.26
CA GLU A 546 -8.19 14.83 13.30
C GLU A 546 -6.92 15.50 13.84
N LEU A 547 -6.29 16.41 13.02
CA LEU A 547 -5.09 17.19 13.37
C LEU A 547 -5.36 18.70 13.34
#